data_b5ab088521b3bd2f54837d5552eadda2
#
_entry.id   b5ab088521b3bd2f54837d5552eadda2
#
_cell.length_a   1.000
_cell.length_b   1.000
_cell.length_c   1.000
_cell.angle_alpha   90.00
_cell.angle_beta   90.00
_cell.angle_gamma   90.00
#
_symmetry.space_group_name_H-M   'P 1'
#
loop_
_entity.id
_entity.type
_entity.pdbx_description
1 polymer ?
#
loop_
_entity_poly.entity_id
_entity_poly.type
_entity_poly.pdbx_seq_one_letter_code
_entity_poly.pdbx_strand_id
1 'polypeptide(L)'
;QKATTSFMDWVRRKRFVPKGFFSEQQVREMTGVYYPHFVTDCEAEGAIDGEGRQVSVAETPKYIITSTRHYHVRREGRFSFRGIMRPALSSANRKLSDGIHPFPLENAKPFAGAYLSGFVAERRDLDAASIGQDVEREVQSYVEPLLTDDLHYDSFTVTASAKVGKRTTRYLLLPTWVLTYPNRKDPQHPYYYAMNGGTGRVCGK
;
A
#
# COMPACT_ATOMS: atom_id res chain seq x y z
N GLN A 1 10.29 -10.93 22.36
CA GLN A 1 9.44 -12.12 22.44
C GLN A 1 8.16 -12.03 21.59
N LYS A 2 7.32 -10.98 21.72
CA LYS A 2 6.07 -10.87 20.92
C LYS A 2 6.32 -10.84 19.40
N ALA A 3 7.33 -10.12 18.93
CA ALA A 3 7.68 -10.05 17.52
C ALA A 3 8.06 -11.41 16.93
N THR A 4 8.89 -12.17 17.63
CA THR A 4 9.31 -13.53 17.26
C THR A 4 8.10 -14.45 17.14
N THR A 5 7.20 -14.44 18.12
CA THR A 5 5.99 -15.26 18.11
C THR A 5 5.08 -14.91 16.93
N SER A 6 4.79 -13.62 16.70
CA SER A 6 3.95 -13.17 15.59
C SER A 6 4.53 -13.56 14.22
N PHE A 7 5.85 -13.45 14.04
CA PHE A 7 6.52 -13.86 12.81
C PHE A 7 6.43 -15.38 12.60
N MET A 8 6.70 -16.18 13.64
CA MET A 8 6.60 -17.64 13.55
C MET A 8 5.18 -18.13 13.24
N ASP A 9 4.17 -17.47 13.81
CA ASP A 9 2.76 -17.79 13.51
C ASP A 9 2.41 -17.44 12.06
N TRP A 10 2.95 -16.35 11.54
CA TRP A 10 2.78 -16.01 10.13
C TRP A 10 3.45 -17.05 9.21
N VAL A 11 4.68 -17.48 9.52
CA VAL A 11 5.41 -18.52 8.76
C VAL A 11 4.61 -19.82 8.74
N ARG A 12 4.07 -20.26 9.87
CA ARG A 12 3.29 -21.51 9.98
C ARG A 12 2.04 -21.53 9.09
N ARG A 13 1.47 -20.35 8.76
CA ARG A 13 0.30 -20.22 7.88
C ARG A 13 0.64 -20.29 6.39
N LYS A 14 1.93 -20.21 6.01
CA LYS A 14 2.37 -20.26 4.61
C LYS A 14 2.51 -21.71 4.14
N ARG A 15 1.72 -22.10 3.13
CA ARG A 15 1.67 -23.49 2.61
C ARG A 15 2.97 -23.96 1.92
N PHE A 16 3.80 -23.04 1.44
CA PHE A 16 4.99 -23.36 0.63
C PHE A 16 6.32 -23.08 1.34
N VAL A 17 6.30 -22.77 2.63
CA VAL A 17 7.52 -22.62 3.44
C VAL A 17 7.84 -23.99 4.05
N PRO A 18 8.99 -24.61 3.75
CA PRO A 18 9.37 -25.89 4.35
C PRO A 18 9.40 -25.80 5.87
N LYS A 19 8.96 -26.85 6.55
CA LYS A 19 9.07 -26.94 8.01
C LYS A 19 10.54 -26.83 8.40
N GLY A 20 10.85 -25.93 9.33
CA GLY A 20 12.23 -25.67 9.78
C GLY A 20 13.03 -24.72 8.87
N PHE A 21 12.40 -24.10 7.86
CA PHE A 21 13.08 -23.11 7.03
C PHE A 21 13.58 -21.91 7.85
N PHE A 22 12.79 -21.45 8.83
CA PHE A 22 13.22 -20.47 9.82
C PHE A 22 13.44 -21.17 11.17
N SER A 23 14.65 -21.07 11.72
CA SER A 23 14.91 -21.46 13.10
C SER A 23 14.49 -20.34 14.06
N GLU A 24 14.10 -20.71 15.30
CA GLU A 24 13.82 -19.70 16.33
C GLU A 24 15.03 -18.79 16.59
N GLN A 25 16.24 -19.32 16.45
CA GLN A 25 17.48 -18.54 16.63
C GLN A 25 17.60 -17.45 15.58
N GLN A 26 17.33 -17.76 14.29
CA GLN A 26 17.37 -16.76 13.20
C GLN A 26 16.29 -15.69 13.38
N VAL A 27 15.11 -16.06 13.86
CA VAL A 27 14.03 -15.11 14.12
C VAL A 27 14.33 -14.23 15.35
N ARG A 28 15.15 -14.70 16.29
CA ARG A 28 15.64 -13.88 17.41
C ARG A 28 16.61 -12.78 16.95
N GLU A 29 17.22 -12.92 15.79
CA GLU A 29 18.11 -11.92 15.16
C GLU A 29 17.34 -10.81 14.42
N MET A 30 16.00 -10.80 14.50
CA MET A 30 15.22 -9.68 13.96
C MET A 30 15.63 -8.38 14.61
N THR A 31 15.96 -7.41 13.76
CA THR A 31 16.34 -6.07 14.21
C THR A 31 15.13 -5.15 14.20
N GLY A 32 14.90 -4.48 15.32
CA GLY A 32 13.91 -3.40 15.41
C GLY A 32 14.48 -2.12 14.82
N VAL A 33 13.80 -1.59 13.82
CA VAL A 33 14.21 -0.37 13.10
C VAL A 33 13.07 0.63 13.11
N TYR A 34 13.36 1.86 13.50
CA TYR A 34 12.47 2.98 13.22
C TYR A 34 12.68 3.46 11.79
N TYR A 35 11.71 3.17 10.95
CA TYR A 35 11.76 3.50 9.53
C TYR A 35 11.11 4.85 9.25
N PRO A 36 11.85 5.81 8.65
CA PRO A 36 11.33 7.15 8.39
C PRO A 36 10.30 7.15 7.27
N HIS A 37 9.15 7.77 7.53
CA HIS A 37 8.06 7.92 6.56
C HIS A 37 7.52 9.34 6.56
N PHE A 38 7.02 9.75 5.41
CA PHE A 38 6.10 10.87 5.28
C PHE A 38 4.67 10.34 5.22
N VAL A 39 3.79 10.95 5.96
CA VAL A 39 2.35 10.67 5.97
C VAL A 39 1.62 11.92 5.53
N THR A 40 0.90 11.81 4.41
CA THR A 40 0.23 12.94 3.78
C THR A 40 -1.28 12.77 3.84
N ASP A 41 -1.93 13.81 4.32
CA ASP A 41 -3.37 14.00 4.21
C ASP A 41 -3.62 15.04 3.11
N CYS A 42 -4.56 14.81 2.20
CA CYS A 42 -4.85 15.76 1.12
C CYS A 42 -6.31 15.74 0.70
N GLU A 43 -6.74 16.88 0.14
CA GLU A 43 -8.00 17.02 -0.57
C GLU A 43 -7.72 16.94 -2.07
N ALA A 44 -8.61 16.31 -2.84
CA ALA A 44 -8.49 16.22 -4.28
C ALA A 44 -9.84 16.38 -4.96
N GLU A 45 -9.82 16.93 -6.16
CA GLU A 45 -10.95 16.90 -7.10
C GLU A 45 -10.61 15.90 -8.19
N GLY A 46 -11.57 15.05 -8.52
CA GLY A 46 -11.41 14.04 -9.54
C GLY A 46 -12.55 14.03 -10.52
N ALA A 47 -12.27 13.65 -11.74
CA ALA A 47 -13.26 13.51 -12.80
C ALA A 47 -12.97 12.27 -13.65
N ILE A 48 -14.03 11.68 -14.20
CA ILE A 48 -13.96 10.71 -15.28
C ILE A 48 -14.80 11.20 -16.44
N ASP A 49 -14.35 10.88 -17.65
CA ASP A 49 -15.06 11.13 -18.91
C ASP A 49 -14.83 9.94 -19.85
N GLY A 50 -15.89 9.48 -20.52
CA GLY A 50 -15.77 8.35 -21.44
C GLY A 50 -17.12 7.77 -21.90
N GLU A 51 -17.13 6.49 -22.22
CA GLU A 51 -18.28 5.79 -22.79
C GLU A 51 -18.60 4.50 -22.02
N GLY A 52 -19.89 4.23 -21.86
CA GLY A 52 -20.44 2.98 -21.35
C GLY A 52 -21.33 2.31 -22.40
N ARG A 53 -21.37 0.98 -22.39
CA ARG A 53 -22.24 0.18 -23.25
C ARG A 53 -23.08 -0.76 -22.43
N GLN A 54 -24.34 -0.85 -22.81
CA GLN A 54 -25.28 -1.80 -22.26
C GLN A 54 -25.87 -2.63 -23.39
N VAL A 55 -25.77 -3.95 -23.28
CA VAL A 55 -26.21 -4.90 -24.28
C VAL A 55 -27.43 -5.64 -23.75
N SER A 56 -28.49 -5.67 -24.52
CA SER A 56 -29.65 -6.48 -24.23
C SER A 56 -29.91 -7.49 -25.37
N VAL A 57 -30.19 -8.73 -25.00
CA VAL A 57 -30.49 -9.80 -25.95
C VAL A 57 -31.90 -10.25 -25.73
N ALA A 58 -32.74 -10.24 -26.79
CA ALA A 58 -34.06 -10.78 -26.79
C ALA A 58 -34.11 -11.95 -27.80
N GLU A 59 -34.62 -13.08 -27.35
CA GLU A 59 -34.72 -14.28 -28.18
C GLU A 59 -36.20 -14.51 -28.58
N THR A 60 -36.43 -14.72 -29.86
CA THR A 60 -37.72 -15.10 -30.43
C THR A 60 -37.56 -16.44 -31.14
N PRO A 61 -38.64 -17.17 -31.45
CA PRO A 61 -38.56 -18.46 -32.14
C PRO A 61 -37.85 -18.44 -33.49
N LYS A 62 -37.66 -17.25 -34.09
CA LYS A 62 -37.05 -17.07 -35.40
C LYS A 62 -35.80 -16.22 -35.40
N TYR A 63 -35.57 -15.39 -34.36
CA TYR A 63 -34.49 -14.38 -34.36
C TYR A 63 -33.93 -14.18 -32.96
N ILE A 64 -32.64 -13.94 -32.89
CA ILE A 64 -31.95 -13.38 -31.74
C ILE A 64 -31.73 -11.89 -32.04
N ILE A 65 -32.32 -11.02 -31.22
CA ILE A 65 -32.20 -9.58 -31.39
C ILE A 65 -31.24 -9.06 -30.31
N THR A 66 -30.11 -8.55 -30.75
CA THR A 66 -29.16 -7.88 -29.86
C THR A 66 -29.29 -6.37 -30.03
N SER A 67 -29.57 -5.69 -28.93
CA SER A 67 -29.62 -4.23 -28.86
C SER A 67 -28.49 -3.70 -27.99
N THR A 68 -27.69 -2.78 -28.54
CA THR A 68 -26.60 -2.11 -27.81
C THR A 68 -26.96 -0.65 -27.62
N ARG A 69 -26.91 -0.20 -26.37
CA ARG A 69 -27.07 1.21 -26.02
C ARG A 69 -25.71 1.79 -25.64
N HIS A 70 -25.41 2.95 -26.15
CA HIS A 70 -24.20 3.72 -25.84
C HIS A 70 -24.54 4.88 -24.93
N TYR A 71 -23.72 5.11 -23.94
CA TYR A 71 -23.87 6.18 -22.96
C TYR A 71 -22.58 6.98 -22.88
N HIS A 72 -22.69 8.30 -22.86
CA HIS A 72 -21.60 9.15 -22.41
C HIS A 72 -21.58 9.14 -20.88
N VAL A 73 -20.43 8.84 -20.30
CA VAL A 73 -20.23 8.72 -18.86
C VAL A 73 -19.34 9.87 -18.41
N ARG A 74 -19.88 10.76 -17.60
CA ARG A 74 -19.13 11.83 -16.97
C ARG A 74 -19.49 11.92 -15.50
N ARG A 75 -18.49 11.90 -14.62
CA ARG A 75 -18.64 12.09 -13.19
C ARG A 75 -17.52 12.95 -12.63
N GLU A 76 -17.84 13.69 -11.61
CA GLU A 76 -16.92 14.53 -10.87
C GLU A 76 -17.14 14.33 -9.37
N GLY A 77 -16.08 14.42 -8.57
CA GLY A 77 -16.17 14.26 -7.13
C GLY A 77 -15.06 14.98 -6.40
N ARG A 78 -15.32 15.23 -5.11
CA ARG A 78 -14.30 15.71 -4.15
C ARG A 78 -13.97 14.60 -3.19
N PHE A 79 -12.68 14.44 -2.94
CA PHE A 79 -12.16 13.35 -2.12
C PHE A 79 -11.27 13.90 -1.02
N SER A 80 -11.32 13.24 0.14
CA SER A 80 -10.41 13.46 1.25
C SER A 80 -9.60 12.20 1.49
N PHE A 81 -8.33 12.22 1.17
CA PHE A 81 -7.40 11.13 1.41
C PHE A 81 -6.65 11.36 2.70
N ARG A 82 -6.60 10.34 3.56
CA ARG A 82 -5.93 10.41 4.85
C ARG A 82 -4.90 9.30 4.97
N GLY A 83 -3.72 9.66 5.49
CA GLY A 83 -2.71 8.67 5.82
C GLY A 83 -1.99 8.05 4.62
N ILE A 84 -1.84 8.75 3.49
CA ILE A 84 -1.00 8.30 2.39
C ILE A 84 0.45 8.25 2.88
N MET A 85 1.03 7.05 2.94
CA MET A 85 2.36 6.82 3.49
C MET A 85 3.39 6.65 2.39
N ARG A 86 4.55 7.31 2.56
CA ARG A 86 5.71 7.15 1.68
C ARG A 86 6.99 7.04 2.51
N PRO A 87 7.84 6.04 2.23
CA PRO A 87 9.16 5.99 2.83
C PRO A 87 9.95 7.27 2.56
N ALA A 88 10.66 7.75 3.56
CA ALA A 88 11.55 8.90 3.45
C ALA A 88 13.00 8.49 3.13
N LEU A 89 13.17 7.32 2.51
CA LEU A 89 14.44 6.72 2.09
C LEU A 89 14.37 6.33 0.62
N SER A 90 15.34 6.77 -0.17
CA SER A 90 15.46 6.43 -1.58
C SER A 90 15.74 4.94 -1.81
N SER A 91 16.45 4.31 -0.88
CA SER A 91 16.79 2.88 -0.90
C SER A 91 15.65 1.96 -0.40
N ALA A 92 14.52 2.52 0.03
CA ALA A 92 13.44 1.73 0.61
C ALA A 92 12.82 0.75 -0.39
N ASN A 93 12.67 -0.50 0.01
CA ASN A 93 11.89 -1.46 -0.75
C ASN A 93 10.39 -1.18 -0.56
N ARG A 94 9.81 -0.51 -1.56
CA ARG A 94 8.42 -0.05 -1.51
C ARG A 94 7.43 -1.21 -1.33
N LYS A 95 7.64 -2.35 -1.99
CA LYS A 95 6.74 -3.52 -1.86
C LYS A 95 6.71 -4.06 -0.43
N LEU A 96 7.86 -4.08 0.25
CA LEU A 96 7.92 -4.48 1.65
C LEU A 96 7.25 -3.45 2.55
N SER A 97 7.53 -2.17 2.32
CA SER A 97 6.91 -1.08 3.08
C SER A 97 5.39 -1.09 2.95
N ASP A 98 4.86 -1.10 1.73
CA ASP A 98 3.42 -1.11 1.48
C ASP A 98 2.76 -2.40 2.01
N GLY A 99 3.46 -3.53 1.95
CA GLY A 99 2.96 -4.83 2.40
C GLY A 99 2.73 -4.95 3.91
N ILE A 100 3.37 -4.13 4.72
CA ILE A 100 3.20 -4.11 6.18
C ILE A 100 2.22 -3.04 6.68
N HIS A 101 1.65 -2.23 5.79
CA HIS A 101 0.59 -1.27 6.14
C HIS A 101 -0.74 -1.98 6.50
N PRO A 102 -1.65 -1.34 7.23
CA PRO A 102 -1.56 -0.02 7.83
C PRO A 102 -0.80 0.01 9.16
N PHE A 103 -0.23 1.16 9.49
CA PHE A 103 0.22 1.46 10.85
C PHE A 103 -0.89 2.19 11.62
N PRO A 104 -1.03 1.95 12.94
CA PRO A 104 -2.02 2.61 13.79
C PRO A 104 -1.56 4.05 14.11
N LEU A 105 -1.86 4.99 13.21
CA LEU A 105 -1.41 6.40 13.30
C LEU A 105 -2.00 7.15 14.49
N GLU A 106 -3.13 6.71 15.00
CA GLU A 106 -3.77 7.21 16.21
C GLU A 106 -2.90 7.05 17.47
N ASN A 107 -1.99 6.09 17.44
CA ASN A 107 -1.03 5.83 18.52
C ASN A 107 0.28 6.61 18.38
N ALA A 108 0.40 7.47 17.36
CA ALA A 108 1.60 8.29 17.16
C ALA A 108 1.81 9.26 18.33
N LYS A 109 3.06 9.30 18.80
CA LYS A 109 3.47 10.16 19.93
C LYS A 109 4.55 11.14 19.47
N PRO A 110 4.69 12.29 20.11
CA PRO A 110 5.84 13.17 19.91
C PRO A 110 7.15 12.39 20.10
N PHE A 111 8.13 12.69 19.26
CA PHE A 111 9.43 12.02 19.33
C PHE A 111 10.12 12.28 20.66
N ALA A 112 10.63 11.21 21.27
CA ALA A 112 11.50 11.28 22.43
C ALA A 112 12.66 10.27 22.24
N GLY A 113 13.90 10.67 22.52
CA GLY A 113 15.09 9.83 22.34
C GLY A 113 15.02 8.50 23.08
N ALA A 114 14.28 8.44 24.19
CA ALA A 114 14.05 7.21 24.94
C ALA A 114 13.37 6.09 24.13
N TYR A 115 12.60 6.43 23.10
CA TYR A 115 11.96 5.44 22.22
C TYR A 115 12.97 4.69 21.33
N LEU A 116 14.16 5.25 21.14
CA LEU A 116 15.22 4.59 20.34
C LEU A 116 15.94 3.48 21.13
N SER A 117 15.67 3.33 22.42
CA SER A 117 16.31 2.28 23.22
C SER A 117 15.95 0.89 22.69
N GLY A 118 16.97 0.14 22.23
CA GLY A 118 16.78 -1.20 21.66
C GLY A 118 16.32 -1.23 20.19
N PHE A 119 16.23 -0.08 19.53
CA PHE A 119 15.93 0.05 18.11
C PHE A 119 17.02 0.84 17.38
N VAL A 120 17.27 0.48 16.13
CA VAL A 120 18.05 1.31 15.21
C VAL A 120 17.09 2.31 14.56
N ALA A 121 17.52 3.56 14.38
CA ALA A 121 16.76 4.54 13.63
C ALA A 121 17.48 4.86 12.31
N GLU A 122 16.78 4.67 11.22
CA GLU A 122 17.28 5.08 9.89
C GLU A 122 17.11 6.60 9.71
N ARG A 123 18.12 7.22 9.14
CA ARG A 123 18.08 8.65 8.81
C ARG A 123 17.49 8.82 7.43
N ARG A 124 16.47 9.70 7.30
CA ARG A 124 15.90 10.05 6.00
C ARG A 124 16.92 10.69 5.05
N ASP A 125 16.83 10.41 3.77
CA ASP A 125 17.56 11.02 2.67
C ASP A 125 16.64 11.73 1.66
N LEU A 126 15.33 11.59 1.81
CA LEU A 126 14.31 12.31 1.04
C LEU A 126 13.67 13.41 1.89
N ASP A 127 13.17 14.43 1.23
CA ASP A 127 12.35 15.50 1.82
C ASP A 127 10.87 15.37 1.44
N ALA A 128 10.01 16.19 2.06
CA ALA A 128 8.58 16.15 1.80
C ALA A 128 8.20 16.63 0.38
N ALA A 129 9.06 17.41 -0.29
CA ALA A 129 8.83 17.85 -1.66
C ALA A 129 9.05 16.70 -2.64
N SER A 130 10.08 15.89 -2.41
CA SER A 130 10.45 14.75 -3.27
C SER A 130 9.33 13.73 -3.43
N ILE A 131 8.48 13.53 -2.41
CA ILE A 131 7.38 12.57 -2.44
C ILE A 131 6.10 13.13 -3.08
N GLY A 132 6.07 14.42 -3.40
CA GLY A 132 4.86 15.11 -3.88
C GLY A 132 4.24 14.45 -5.12
N GLN A 133 5.06 14.14 -6.12
CA GLN A 133 4.63 13.48 -7.35
C GLN A 133 4.14 12.05 -7.11
N ASP A 134 4.73 11.33 -6.14
CA ASP A 134 4.30 9.99 -5.79
C ASP A 134 2.92 9.99 -5.15
N VAL A 135 2.64 10.97 -4.30
CA VAL A 135 1.31 11.17 -3.71
C VAL A 135 0.29 11.52 -4.79
N GLU A 136 0.63 12.41 -5.72
CA GLU A 136 -0.27 12.79 -6.81
C GLU A 136 -0.59 11.59 -7.72
N ARG A 137 0.41 10.78 -8.09
CA ARG A 137 0.20 9.56 -8.90
C ARG A 137 -0.69 8.55 -8.17
N GLU A 138 -0.53 8.42 -6.85
CA GLU A 138 -1.36 7.51 -6.07
C GLU A 138 -2.81 8.00 -5.98
N VAL A 139 -3.03 9.29 -5.71
CA VAL A 139 -4.36 9.89 -5.71
C VAL A 139 -5.02 9.70 -7.08
N GLN A 140 -4.28 9.94 -8.17
CA GLN A 140 -4.75 9.71 -9.52
C GLN A 140 -5.24 8.26 -9.73
N SER A 141 -4.53 7.27 -9.17
CA SER A 141 -4.90 5.86 -9.31
C SER A 141 -6.16 5.46 -8.55
N TYR A 142 -6.59 6.26 -7.57
CA TYR A 142 -7.81 5.99 -6.78
C TYR A 142 -9.06 6.62 -7.38
N VAL A 143 -8.91 7.67 -8.20
CA VAL A 143 -10.08 8.43 -8.70
C VAL A 143 -10.98 7.60 -9.61
N GLU A 144 -10.39 6.86 -10.55
CA GLU A 144 -11.18 6.02 -11.45
C GLU A 144 -11.99 4.97 -10.71
N PRO A 145 -11.40 4.10 -9.85
CA PRO A 145 -12.18 3.14 -9.06
C PRO A 145 -13.27 3.77 -8.21
N LEU A 146 -12.99 4.91 -7.56
CA LEU A 146 -13.96 5.58 -6.70
C LEU A 146 -15.15 6.20 -7.47
N LEU A 147 -14.92 6.63 -8.71
CA LEU A 147 -15.98 7.22 -9.55
C LEU A 147 -16.71 6.19 -10.42
N THR A 148 -16.22 4.95 -10.48
CA THR A 148 -16.79 3.89 -11.30
C THR A 148 -17.44 2.75 -10.49
N ASP A 149 -17.26 2.71 -9.17
CA ASP A 149 -17.65 1.62 -8.27
C ASP A 149 -19.14 1.20 -8.42
N ASP A 150 -20.03 2.15 -8.69
CA ASP A 150 -21.47 1.94 -8.88
C ASP A 150 -21.93 2.03 -10.34
N LEU A 151 -21.03 1.98 -11.32
CA LEU A 151 -21.37 1.92 -12.72
C LEU A 151 -21.77 0.49 -13.16
N HIS A 152 -22.95 0.36 -13.71
CA HIS A 152 -23.52 -0.91 -14.15
C HIS A 152 -23.67 -0.95 -15.67
N TYR A 153 -22.56 -0.98 -16.38
CA TYR A 153 -22.48 -1.21 -17.82
C TYR A 153 -21.86 -2.58 -18.11
N ASP A 154 -22.24 -3.20 -19.22
CA ASP A 154 -21.60 -4.45 -19.65
C ASP A 154 -20.14 -4.24 -20.03
N SER A 155 -19.82 -3.04 -20.54
CA SER A 155 -18.46 -2.56 -20.71
C SER A 155 -18.42 -1.04 -20.64
N PHE A 156 -17.31 -0.49 -20.16
CA PHE A 156 -17.06 0.95 -20.20
C PHE A 156 -15.56 1.25 -20.39
N THR A 157 -15.29 2.42 -20.94
CA THR A 157 -13.94 2.96 -21.07
C THR A 157 -13.98 4.41 -20.67
N VAL A 158 -13.22 4.79 -19.65
CA VAL A 158 -13.17 6.15 -19.13
C VAL A 158 -11.73 6.62 -19.00
N THR A 159 -11.54 7.92 -19.09
CA THR A 159 -10.29 8.59 -18.74
C THR A 159 -10.50 9.31 -17.42
N ALA A 160 -9.65 9.01 -16.44
CA ALA A 160 -9.69 9.67 -15.14
C ALA A 160 -8.66 10.79 -15.05
N SER A 161 -9.02 11.84 -14.33
CA SER A 161 -8.12 12.93 -13.97
C SER A 161 -8.29 13.28 -12.49
N ALA A 162 -7.20 13.70 -11.85
CA ALA A 162 -7.21 14.19 -10.48
C ALA A 162 -6.40 15.48 -10.35
N LYS A 163 -6.90 16.36 -9.50
CA LYS A 163 -6.19 17.58 -9.09
C LYS A 163 -6.08 17.56 -7.58
N VAL A 164 -4.86 17.39 -7.09
CA VAL A 164 -4.57 17.44 -5.64
C VAL A 164 -4.52 18.91 -5.22
N GLY A 165 -5.33 19.25 -4.22
CA GLY A 165 -5.42 20.56 -3.63
C GLY A 165 -4.55 20.72 -2.39
N LYS A 166 -5.18 21.16 -1.27
CA LYS A 166 -4.49 21.34 0.01
C LYS A 166 -3.96 20.00 0.52
N ARG A 167 -2.69 19.97 0.90
CA ARG A 167 -2.05 18.81 1.51
C ARG A 167 -1.31 19.19 2.80
N THR A 168 -1.30 18.26 3.74
CA THR A 168 -0.54 18.35 4.99
C THR A 168 0.31 17.10 5.11
N THR A 169 1.62 17.26 5.21
CA THR A 169 2.57 16.16 5.32
C THR A 169 3.23 16.18 6.69
N ARG A 170 3.24 15.03 7.35
CA ARG A 170 3.86 14.79 8.65
C ARG A 170 5.01 13.81 8.49
N TYR A 171 6.09 14.01 9.23
CA TYR A 171 7.21 13.07 9.31
C TYR A 171 7.00 12.15 10.52
N LEU A 172 7.10 10.84 10.29
CA LEU A 172 6.94 9.81 11.31
C LEU A 172 8.06 8.79 11.25
N LEU A 173 8.42 8.29 12.41
CA LEU A 173 9.27 7.12 12.57
C LEU A 173 8.38 5.92 12.90
N LEU A 174 8.31 4.95 12.00
CA LEU A 174 7.44 3.79 12.13
C LEU A 174 8.23 2.57 12.62
N PRO A 175 7.80 1.93 13.73
CA PRO A 175 8.49 0.77 14.26
C PRO A 175 8.32 -0.42 13.33
N THR A 176 9.42 -0.90 12.79
CA THR A 176 9.44 -2.03 11.85
C THR A 176 10.47 -3.04 12.33
N TRP A 177 10.09 -4.30 12.34
CA TRP A 177 11.03 -5.40 12.53
C TRP A 177 11.50 -5.90 11.18
N VAL A 178 12.80 -6.04 11.01
CA VAL A 178 13.42 -6.49 9.77
C VAL A 178 14.18 -7.79 10.03
N LEU A 179 13.97 -8.77 9.16
CA LEU A 179 14.74 -10.00 9.12
C LEU A 179 15.34 -10.16 7.73
N THR A 180 16.66 -10.33 7.68
CA THR A 180 17.39 -10.69 6.47
C THR A 180 17.69 -12.18 6.51
N TYR A 181 17.33 -12.90 5.46
CA TYR A 181 17.56 -14.34 5.36
C TYR A 181 18.45 -14.65 4.15
N PRO A 182 19.55 -15.40 4.32
CA PRO A 182 20.45 -15.72 3.23
C PRO A 182 19.74 -16.51 2.13
N ASN A 183 19.90 -16.10 0.90
CA ASN A 183 19.47 -16.88 -0.25
C ASN A 183 20.61 -17.81 -0.67
N ARG A 184 20.49 -19.10 -0.39
CA ARG A 184 21.52 -20.10 -0.73
C ARG A 184 21.79 -20.24 -2.23
N LYS A 185 20.78 -19.91 -3.09
CA LYS A 185 20.91 -19.97 -4.54
C LYS A 185 21.53 -18.73 -5.14
N ASP A 186 21.35 -17.60 -4.46
CA ASP A 186 21.87 -16.29 -4.88
C ASP A 186 22.27 -15.47 -3.66
N PRO A 187 23.51 -15.65 -3.16
CA PRO A 187 23.98 -14.98 -1.95
C PRO A 187 24.00 -13.45 -2.04
N GLN A 188 24.02 -12.88 -3.26
CA GLN A 188 24.00 -11.43 -3.47
C GLN A 188 22.59 -10.82 -3.30
N HIS A 189 21.54 -11.66 -3.35
CA HIS A 189 20.16 -11.21 -3.21
C HIS A 189 19.46 -11.95 -2.07
N PRO A 190 19.71 -11.58 -0.81
CA PRO A 190 19.07 -12.19 0.34
C PRO A 190 17.55 -11.90 0.35
N TYR A 191 16.82 -12.75 1.03
CA TYR A 191 15.40 -12.52 1.29
C TYR A 191 15.24 -11.51 2.41
N TYR A 192 14.30 -10.59 2.24
CA TYR A 192 13.94 -9.59 3.23
C TYR A 192 12.52 -9.80 3.71
N TYR A 193 12.36 -9.78 5.01
CA TYR A 193 11.06 -9.82 5.67
C TYR A 193 10.92 -8.59 6.55
N ALA A 194 9.79 -7.94 6.47
CA ALA A 194 9.44 -6.81 7.33
C ALA A 194 8.17 -7.13 8.11
N MET A 195 8.10 -6.65 9.35
CA MET A 195 6.92 -6.76 10.17
C MET A 195 6.60 -5.43 10.82
N ASN A 196 5.34 -5.03 10.75
CA ASN A 196 4.80 -3.85 11.41
C ASN A 196 4.89 -4.01 12.94
N GLY A 197 5.60 -3.11 13.61
CA GLY A 197 5.80 -3.16 15.05
C GLY A 197 4.54 -2.87 15.88
N GLY A 198 3.52 -2.23 15.29
CA GLY A 198 2.24 -1.95 15.93
C GLY A 198 1.21 -3.07 15.74
N THR A 199 1.06 -3.60 14.52
CA THR A 199 0.01 -4.57 14.17
C THR A 199 0.50 -6.01 14.09
N GLY A 200 1.80 -6.25 13.96
CA GLY A 200 2.38 -7.56 13.72
C GLY A 200 2.18 -8.08 12.29
N ARG A 201 1.68 -7.26 11.37
CA ARG A 201 1.53 -7.64 9.96
C ARG A 201 2.89 -7.85 9.31
N VAL A 202 3.05 -8.98 8.62
CA VAL A 202 4.32 -9.40 7.98
C VAL A 202 4.19 -9.37 6.48
N CYS A 203 5.23 -8.86 5.82
CA CYS A 203 5.45 -8.94 4.38
C CYS A 203 6.88 -9.45 4.11
N GLY A 204 7.06 -10.24 3.07
CA GLY A 204 8.37 -10.72 2.66
C GLY A 204 8.28 -11.60 1.42
N LYS A 205 9.44 -11.77 0.80
CA LYS A 205 9.61 -12.58 -0.41
C LYS A 205 10.76 -13.53 -0.21
#